data_1db0beea49b300d12ff5d6e5981e5109
#
_entry.id   1db0beea49b300d12ff5d6e5981e5109
#
_cell.length_a   1.000
_cell.length_b   1.000
_cell.length_c   1.000
_cell.angle_alpha   90.00
_cell.angle_beta   90.00
_cell.angle_gamma   90.00
#
_symmetry.space_group_name_H-M   'P 1'
#
loop_
_entity.id
_entity.type
_entity.pdbx_description
1 polymer ?
#
loop_
_entity_poly.entity_id
_entity_poly.type
_entity_poly.pdbx_seq_one_letter_code
_entity_poly.pdbx_strand_id
1 'polypeptide(L)'
;MKKIYRYLLLTVLALCLSIPALGAEAASVALLPLICNVEGDTIASQVYFKNALNSINAQKGFVLVDNDQLTAAIEAAQLGREVPDQATLAKIAKAGNVDLVIAMQLDVLKDEAIYDANDDRLKLDLQGYAVFYNKLTGEFDKHRIFDDKEIPAALASRWDWTHDEWDRNVKREVNRILKVKKVTVEAPRMSKL
;
A
#
# COMPACT_ATOMS: atom_id res chain seq x y z
N MET A 1 53.78 -25.23 15.56
CA MET A 1 52.65 -24.52 16.19
C MET A 1 52.11 -23.36 15.31
N LYS A 2 52.92 -22.47 14.72
CA LYS A 2 52.47 -21.34 13.89
C LYS A 2 51.61 -21.71 12.64
N LYS A 3 51.82 -22.89 12.04
CA LYS A 3 51.07 -23.31 10.85
C LYS A 3 49.65 -23.78 11.18
N ILE A 4 49.43 -24.41 12.32
CA ILE A 4 48.12 -24.90 12.78
C ILE A 4 47.18 -23.72 13.06
N TYR A 5 47.70 -22.65 13.69
CA TYR A 5 46.93 -21.43 13.94
C TYR A 5 46.50 -20.70 12.66
N ARG A 6 47.31 -20.73 11.61
CA ARG A 6 46.94 -20.17 10.32
C ARG A 6 45.80 -20.92 9.65
N TYR A 7 45.80 -22.24 9.71
CA TYR A 7 44.70 -23.04 9.14
C TYR A 7 43.42 -22.91 9.95
N LEU A 8 43.53 -22.86 11.28
CA LEU A 8 42.38 -22.64 12.16
C LEU A 8 41.75 -21.22 11.93
N LEU A 9 42.58 -20.21 11.76
CA LEU A 9 42.11 -18.85 11.47
C LEU A 9 41.43 -18.75 10.09
N LEU A 10 41.96 -19.44 9.08
CA LEU A 10 41.38 -19.50 7.73
C LEU A 10 40.04 -20.26 7.71
N THR A 11 39.93 -21.35 8.48
CA THR A 11 38.65 -22.09 8.57
C THR A 11 37.58 -21.30 9.35
N VAL A 12 37.92 -20.58 10.40
CA VAL A 12 36.99 -19.70 11.12
C VAL A 12 36.55 -18.54 10.20
N LEU A 13 37.50 -17.94 9.47
CA LEU A 13 37.18 -16.86 8.51
C LEU A 13 36.28 -17.36 7.37
N ALA A 14 36.52 -18.57 6.84
CA ALA A 14 35.67 -19.18 5.82
C ALA A 14 34.26 -19.53 6.34
N LEU A 15 34.15 -19.97 7.60
CA LEU A 15 32.85 -20.19 8.26
C LEU A 15 32.07 -18.88 8.48
N CYS A 16 32.76 -17.80 8.81
CA CYS A 16 32.10 -16.48 8.95
C CYS A 16 31.63 -15.90 7.62
N LEU A 17 32.30 -16.25 6.50
CA LEU A 17 31.91 -15.81 5.16
C LEU A 17 30.79 -16.67 4.55
N SER A 18 30.54 -17.85 5.09
CA SER A 18 29.48 -18.77 4.67
C SER A 18 28.17 -18.62 5.45
N ILE A 19 28.07 -17.60 6.33
CA ILE A 19 26.75 -17.19 6.83
C ILE A 19 26.00 -16.66 5.61
N PRO A 20 24.99 -17.39 5.08
CA PRO A 20 24.17 -16.81 4.03
C PRO A 20 23.69 -15.48 4.63
N ALA A 21 23.96 -14.39 3.93
CA ALA A 21 23.26 -13.14 4.22
C ALA A 21 21.79 -13.55 4.26
N LEU A 22 21.22 -13.66 5.47
CA LEU A 22 19.79 -13.83 5.66
C LEU A 22 19.19 -12.61 4.99
N GLY A 23 18.91 -12.76 3.69
CA GLY A 23 18.28 -11.72 2.91
C GLY A 23 17.06 -11.34 3.68
N ALA A 24 16.92 -10.07 4.05
CA ALA A 24 15.74 -9.60 4.75
C ALA A 24 14.55 -10.08 3.91
N GLU A 25 13.79 -11.01 4.49
CA GLU A 25 12.65 -11.61 3.81
C GLU A 25 11.70 -10.47 3.45
N ALA A 26 11.28 -10.40 2.20
CA ALA A 26 10.41 -9.32 1.75
C ALA A 26 9.13 -9.35 2.59
N ALA A 27 8.69 -8.20 3.05
CA ALA A 27 7.46 -8.10 3.82
C ALA A 27 6.25 -8.39 2.91
N SER A 28 5.39 -9.26 3.37
CA SER A 28 4.18 -9.65 2.65
C SER A 28 3.08 -8.60 2.81
N VAL A 29 2.48 -8.18 1.70
CA VAL A 29 1.45 -7.13 1.66
C VAL A 29 0.16 -7.71 1.10
N ALA A 30 -0.94 -7.54 1.83
CA ALA A 30 -2.30 -7.75 1.33
C ALA A 30 -2.92 -6.41 0.93
N LEU A 31 -3.47 -6.37 -0.27
CA LEU A 31 -4.25 -5.26 -0.78
C LEU A 31 -5.71 -5.67 -0.81
N LEU A 32 -6.55 -4.99 -0.01
CA LEU A 32 -7.99 -5.26 0.00
C LEU A 32 -8.66 -4.63 -1.23
N PRO A 33 -9.81 -5.17 -1.66
CA PRO A 33 -10.63 -4.54 -2.68
C PRO A 33 -10.94 -3.08 -2.33
N LEU A 34 -11.00 -2.20 -3.34
CA LEU A 34 -11.42 -0.82 -3.13
C LEU A 34 -12.89 -0.79 -2.65
N ILE A 35 -13.14 -0.09 -1.56
CA ILE A 35 -14.48 0.25 -1.12
C ILE A 35 -14.88 1.50 -1.88
N CYS A 36 -15.66 1.35 -2.95
CA CYS A 36 -16.10 2.45 -3.80
C CYS A 36 -17.56 2.80 -3.50
N ASN A 37 -17.78 3.99 -2.93
CA ASN A 37 -19.10 4.53 -2.62
C ASN A 37 -19.62 5.48 -3.71
N VAL A 38 -18.83 5.69 -4.77
CA VAL A 38 -19.24 6.50 -5.93
C VAL A 38 -20.09 5.65 -6.85
N GLU A 39 -21.35 6.03 -7.05
CA GLU A 39 -22.30 5.27 -7.87
C GLU A 39 -21.83 5.19 -9.32
N GLY A 40 -21.88 3.97 -9.89
CA GLY A 40 -21.60 3.72 -11.30
C GLY A 40 -20.12 3.77 -11.69
N ASP A 41 -19.21 4.06 -10.77
CA ASP A 41 -17.78 4.13 -11.09
C ASP A 41 -17.08 2.77 -10.90
N THR A 42 -16.92 2.04 -12.02
CA THR A 42 -16.16 0.79 -12.07
C THR A 42 -14.68 1.01 -12.41
N ILE A 43 -14.33 2.17 -12.95
CA ILE A 43 -12.97 2.49 -13.41
C ILE A 43 -12.06 2.75 -12.21
N ALA A 44 -12.55 3.43 -11.19
CA ALA A 44 -11.77 3.71 -9.99
C ALA A 44 -11.20 2.44 -9.33
N SER A 45 -11.96 1.34 -9.31
CA SER A 45 -11.48 0.05 -8.77
C SER A 45 -10.34 -0.53 -9.61
N GLN A 46 -10.41 -0.43 -10.94
CA GLN A 46 -9.36 -0.91 -11.84
C GLN A 46 -8.09 -0.06 -11.70
N VAL A 47 -8.25 1.25 -11.65
CA VAL A 47 -7.16 2.22 -11.42
C VAL A 47 -6.47 1.92 -10.08
N TYR A 48 -7.24 1.70 -9.02
CA TYR A 48 -6.73 1.36 -7.70
C TYR A 48 -5.82 0.14 -7.72
N PHE A 49 -6.32 -1.01 -8.20
CA PHE A 49 -5.53 -2.24 -8.22
C PHE A 49 -4.29 -2.12 -9.06
N LYS A 50 -4.40 -1.59 -10.28
CA LYS A 50 -3.26 -1.39 -11.17
C LYS A 50 -2.16 -0.56 -10.54
N ASN A 51 -2.51 0.54 -9.91
CA ASN A 51 -1.54 1.52 -9.44
C ASN A 51 -1.00 1.20 -8.05
N ALA A 52 -1.81 0.60 -7.19
CA ALA A 52 -1.35 0.04 -5.93
C ALA A 52 -0.37 -1.12 -6.18
N LEU A 53 -0.69 -2.05 -7.08
CA LEU A 53 0.19 -3.13 -7.49
C LEU A 53 1.53 -2.60 -8.03
N ASN A 54 1.49 -1.64 -8.96
CA ASN A 54 2.70 -1.02 -9.50
C ASN A 54 3.55 -0.34 -8.42
N SER A 55 2.91 0.33 -7.46
CA SER A 55 3.59 1.00 -6.36
C SER A 55 4.24 0.01 -5.39
N ILE A 56 3.62 -1.14 -5.13
CA ILE A 56 4.19 -2.21 -4.30
C ILE A 56 5.39 -2.84 -5.02
N ASN A 57 5.23 -3.21 -6.29
CA ASN A 57 6.28 -3.85 -7.08
C ASN A 57 7.50 -2.94 -7.33
N ALA A 58 7.30 -1.63 -7.35
CA ALA A 58 8.39 -0.67 -7.52
C ALA A 58 9.30 -0.56 -6.29
N GLN A 59 8.88 -1.07 -5.14
CA GLN A 59 9.64 -0.97 -3.90
C GLN A 59 10.25 -2.31 -3.50
N LYS A 60 11.58 -2.36 -3.42
CA LYS A 60 12.31 -3.54 -2.92
C LYS A 60 11.92 -3.81 -1.46
N GLY A 61 11.74 -5.08 -1.12
CA GLY A 61 11.45 -5.52 0.23
C GLY A 61 9.96 -5.67 0.55
N PHE A 62 9.08 -5.54 -0.45
CA PHE A 62 7.67 -5.86 -0.36
C PHE A 62 7.24 -6.83 -1.44
N VAL A 63 6.30 -7.70 -1.10
CA VAL A 63 5.69 -8.65 -2.05
C VAL A 63 4.18 -8.69 -1.82
N LEU A 64 3.42 -8.52 -2.89
CA LEU A 64 1.96 -8.68 -2.83
C LEU A 64 1.64 -10.16 -2.65
N VAL A 65 0.76 -10.45 -1.70
CA VAL A 65 0.23 -11.80 -1.46
C VAL A 65 -1.20 -11.87 -1.99
N ASP A 66 -1.44 -12.88 -2.79
CA ASP A 66 -2.77 -13.27 -3.26
C ASP A 66 -2.86 -14.80 -3.11
N ASN A 67 -3.64 -15.24 -2.12
CA ASN A 67 -3.84 -16.65 -1.83
C ASN A 67 -5.26 -16.92 -1.32
N ASP A 68 -5.68 -18.18 -1.40
CA ASP A 68 -7.03 -18.61 -1.05
C ASP A 68 -7.39 -18.30 0.41
N GLN A 69 -6.42 -18.37 1.34
CA GLN A 69 -6.65 -18.08 2.75
C GLN A 69 -6.92 -16.59 2.98
N LEU A 70 -6.20 -15.72 2.27
CA LEU A 70 -6.41 -14.29 2.30
C LEU A 70 -7.78 -13.93 1.71
N THR A 71 -8.13 -14.51 0.56
CA THR A 71 -9.42 -14.30 -0.10
C THR A 71 -10.57 -14.73 0.82
N ALA A 72 -10.49 -15.92 1.42
CA ALA A 72 -11.49 -16.40 2.37
C ALA A 72 -11.59 -15.50 3.62
N ALA A 73 -10.47 -14.96 4.11
CA ALA A 73 -10.47 -14.03 5.24
C ALA A 73 -11.12 -12.69 4.91
N ILE A 74 -10.91 -12.17 3.71
CA ILE A 74 -11.54 -10.94 3.21
C ILE A 74 -13.07 -11.15 3.08
N GLU A 75 -13.49 -12.25 2.49
CA GLU A 75 -14.90 -12.59 2.35
C GLU A 75 -15.58 -12.75 3.73
N ALA A 76 -14.94 -13.47 4.66
CA ALA A 76 -15.45 -13.65 6.02
C ALA A 76 -15.53 -12.34 6.82
N ALA A 77 -14.72 -11.35 6.48
CA ALA A 77 -14.75 -10.04 7.11
C ALA A 77 -15.98 -9.21 6.70
N GLN A 78 -16.66 -9.58 5.61
CA GLN A 78 -17.87 -8.90 5.11
C GLN A 78 -17.68 -7.38 5.05
N LEU A 79 -16.64 -6.93 4.33
CA LEU A 79 -16.29 -5.52 4.20
C LEU A 79 -17.52 -4.71 3.79
N GLY A 80 -17.88 -3.71 4.62
CA GLY A 80 -19.01 -2.82 4.37
C GLY A 80 -18.64 -1.66 3.45
N ARG A 81 -19.31 -0.51 3.66
CA ARG A 81 -19.06 0.73 2.94
C ARG A 81 -17.99 1.62 3.58
N GLU A 82 -17.39 1.18 4.67
CA GLU A 82 -16.34 1.90 5.38
C GLU A 82 -15.06 1.07 5.44
N VAL A 83 -13.93 1.76 5.51
CA VAL A 83 -12.65 1.09 5.74
C VAL A 83 -12.68 0.29 7.04
N PRO A 84 -12.13 -0.94 7.04
CA PRO A 84 -12.12 -1.80 8.21
C PRO A 84 -11.39 -1.19 9.39
N ASP A 85 -11.82 -1.53 10.59
CA ASP A 85 -11.12 -1.18 11.83
C ASP A 85 -9.86 -2.04 12.04
N GLN A 86 -9.08 -1.67 13.05
CA GLN A 86 -7.84 -2.37 13.41
C GLN A 86 -8.08 -3.86 13.70
N ALA A 87 -9.16 -4.19 14.40
CA ALA A 87 -9.45 -5.57 14.78
C ALA A 87 -9.75 -6.45 13.57
N THR A 88 -10.49 -5.93 12.60
CA THR A 88 -10.81 -6.60 11.34
C THR A 88 -9.56 -6.80 10.49
N LEU A 89 -8.73 -5.75 10.32
CA LEU A 89 -7.47 -5.86 9.59
C LEU A 89 -6.49 -6.83 10.25
N ALA A 90 -6.43 -6.86 11.58
CA ALA A 90 -5.61 -7.82 12.33
C ALA A 90 -6.05 -9.28 12.10
N LYS A 91 -7.37 -9.54 12.03
CA LYS A 91 -7.90 -10.88 11.70
C LYS A 91 -7.52 -11.30 10.29
N ILE A 92 -7.67 -10.39 9.29
CA ILE A 92 -7.28 -10.64 7.90
C ILE A 92 -5.78 -10.91 7.81
N ALA A 93 -4.93 -10.07 8.44
CA ALA A 93 -3.48 -10.23 8.45
C ALA A 93 -3.05 -11.59 9.05
N LYS A 94 -3.71 -12.02 10.12
CA LYS A 94 -3.43 -13.31 10.76
C LYS A 94 -3.85 -14.48 9.88
N ALA A 95 -5.05 -14.45 9.33
CA ALA A 95 -5.59 -15.54 8.52
C ALA A 95 -4.86 -15.71 7.19
N GLY A 96 -4.58 -14.62 6.49
CA GLY A 96 -3.81 -14.63 5.23
C GLY A 96 -2.29 -14.78 5.44
N ASN A 97 -1.83 -14.79 6.69
CA ASN A 97 -0.41 -14.81 7.07
C ASN A 97 0.41 -13.72 6.37
N VAL A 98 -0.11 -12.50 6.36
CA VAL A 98 0.54 -11.32 5.75
C VAL A 98 1.03 -10.35 6.80
N ASP A 99 2.10 -9.61 6.49
CA ASP A 99 2.74 -8.66 7.40
C ASP A 99 2.03 -7.32 7.43
N LEU A 100 1.55 -6.87 6.27
CA LEU A 100 0.91 -5.57 6.09
C LEU A 100 -0.40 -5.70 5.31
N VAL A 101 -1.47 -5.13 5.83
CA VAL A 101 -2.77 -5.05 5.13
C VAL A 101 -3.08 -3.59 4.81
N ILE A 102 -3.42 -3.32 3.57
CA ILE A 102 -3.79 -1.98 3.07
C ILE A 102 -5.23 -2.03 2.55
N ALA A 103 -6.04 -1.08 2.96
CA ALA A 103 -7.38 -0.86 2.41
C ALA A 103 -7.59 0.62 2.05
N MET A 104 -8.38 0.86 1.01
CA MET A 104 -8.77 2.20 0.61
C MET A 104 -10.28 2.27 0.38
N GLN A 105 -10.81 3.46 0.60
CA GLN A 105 -12.20 3.82 0.38
C GLN A 105 -12.24 5.09 -0.46
N LEU A 106 -13.13 5.13 -1.43
CA LEU A 106 -13.43 6.29 -2.25
C LEU A 106 -14.89 6.68 -2.03
N ASP A 107 -15.12 7.86 -1.47
CA ASP A 107 -16.47 8.34 -1.12
C ASP A 107 -16.99 9.35 -2.14
N VAL A 108 -16.11 10.22 -2.62
CA VAL A 108 -16.43 11.27 -3.57
C VAL A 108 -15.38 11.30 -4.67
N LEU A 109 -15.83 11.27 -5.91
CA LEU A 109 -15.06 11.56 -7.09
C LEU A 109 -16.00 12.33 -8.05
N LYS A 110 -15.93 13.65 -7.95
CA LYS A 110 -16.81 14.55 -8.71
C LYS A 110 -15.99 15.59 -9.43
N ASP A 111 -16.51 16.02 -10.56
CA ASP A 111 -16.04 17.16 -11.28
C ASP A 111 -17.22 18.09 -11.59
N GLU A 112 -16.99 19.38 -11.46
CA GLU A 112 -17.96 20.42 -11.75
C GLU A 112 -17.33 21.44 -12.69
N ALA A 113 -18.01 21.70 -13.80
CA ALA A 113 -17.59 22.75 -14.71
C ALA A 113 -18.01 24.12 -14.15
N ILE A 114 -17.04 25.00 -13.98
CA ILE A 114 -17.24 26.39 -13.60
C ILE A 114 -17.09 27.23 -14.85
N TYR A 115 -18.19 27.82 -15.29
CA TYR A 115 -18.23 28.70 -16.45
C TYR A 115 -18.07 30.15 -16.00
N ASP A 116 -16.96 30.77 -16.34
CA ASP A 116 -16.76 32.21 -16.18
C ASP A 116 -16.59 32.86 -17.55
N ALA A 117 -16.99 34.13 -17.65
CA ALA A 117 -16.99 34.89 -18.93
C ALA A 117 -15.62 34.94 -19.62
N ASN A 118 -14.54 34.68 -18.92
CA ASN A 118 -13.17 34.74 -19.42
C ASN A 118 -12.32 33.47 -19.18
N ASP A 119 -12.82 32.49 -18.43
CA ASP A 119 -11.99 31.34 -18.05
C ASP A 119 -12.85 30.16 -17.57
N ASP A 120 -13.03 29.19 -18.45
CA ASP A 120 -13.72 27.96 -18.11
C ASP A 120 -12.80 27.07 -17.26
N ARG A 121 -13.26 26.66 -16.08
CA ARG A 121 -12.53 25.83 -15.15
C ARG A 121 -13.27 24.55 -14.82
N LEU A 122 -12.55 23.56 -14.41
CA LEU A 122 -13.06 22.32 -13.87
C LEU A 122 -12.66 22.21 -12.40
N LYS A 123 -13.64 22.11 -11.51
CA LYS A 123 -13.41 21.85 -10.09
C LYS A 123 -13.49 20.36 -9.82
N LEU A 124 -12.45 19.81 -9.21
CA LEU A 124 -12.41 18.44 -8.72
C LEU A 124 -12.69 18.40 -7.23
N ASP A 125 -13.55 17.47 -6.81
CA ASP A 125 -13.72 17.07 -5.41
C ASP A 125 -13.47 15.56 -5.30
N LEU A 126 -12.40 15.20 -4.59
CA LEU A 126 -11.99 13.84 -4.31
C LEU A 126 -11.90 13.64 -2.82
N GLN A 127 -12.64 12.66 -2.29
CA GLN A 127 -12.62 12.32 -0.86
C GLN A 127 -12.62 10.82 -0.65
N GLY A 128 -11.86 10.38 0.35
CA GLY A 128 -11.75 8.98 0.71
C GLY A 128 -10.87 8.77 1.93
N TYR A 129 -10.52 7.51 2.16
CA TYR A 129 -9.63 7.10 3.24
C TYR A 129 -8.66 6.03 2.76
N ALA A 130 -7.45 6.03 3.34
CA ALA A 130 -6.52 4.93 3.30
C ALA A 130 -6.28 4.45 4.73
N VAL A 131 -6.30 3.14 4.94
CA VAL A 131 -5.94 2.53 6.22
C VAL A 131 -4.90 1.44 5.99
N PHE A 132 -4.06 1.23 6.98
CA PHE A 132 -3.19 0.08 6.99
C PHE A 132 -3.04 -0.49 8.40
N TYR A 133 -2.70 -1.78 8.44
CA TYR A 133 -2.35 -2.48 9.66
C TYR A 133 -1.04 -3.24 9.45
N ASN A 134 -0.09 -3.08 10.36
CA ASN A 134 1.17 -3.81 10.38
C ASN A 134 1.14 -4.89 11.48
N LYS A 135 1.08 -6.17 11.08
CA LYS A 135 1.03 -7.31 12.00
C LYS A 135 2.26 -7.40 12.90
N LEU A 136 3.43 -6.99 12.41
CA LEU A 136 4.69 -7.12 13.15
C LEU A 136 4.79 -6.13 14.32
N THR A 137 4.20 -4.95 14.17
CA THR A 137 4.26 -3.88 15.18
C THR A 137 2.93 -3.66 15.89
N GLY A 138 1.82 -4.19 15.37
CA GLY A 138 0.47 -3.89 15.83
C GLY A 138 -0.01 -2.49 15.46
N GLU A 139 0.76 -1.76 14.66
CA GLU A 139 0.45 -0.39 14.27
C GLU A 139 -0.72 -0.35 13.29
N PHE A 140 -1.64 0.55 13.57
CA PHE A 140 -2.78 0.89 12.70
C PHE A 140 -2.79 2.39 12.47
N ASP A 141 -3.06 2.80 11.23
CA ASP A 141 -3.22 4.22 10.89
C ASP A 141 -4.36 4.38 9.87
N LYS A 142 -5.13 5.46 10.03
CA LYS A 142 -6.19 5.89 9.13
C LYS A 142 -5.90 7.29 8.65
N HIS A 143 -5.78 7.45 7.34
CA HIS A 143 -5.47 8.70 6.70
C HIS A 143 -6.59 9.14 5.77
N ARG A 144 -7.00 10.40 5.84
CA ARG A 144 -7.97 10.98 4.91
C ARG A 144 -7.29 11.30 3.59
N ILE A 145 -7.84 10.81 2.49
CA ILE A 145 -7.50 11.25 1.14
C ILE A 145 -8.44 12.41 0.81
N PHE A 146 -7.87 13.54 0.47
CA PHE A 146 -8.62 14.72 0.10
C PHE A 146 -7.89 15.49 -1.00
N ASP A 147 -8.61 15.86 -2.03
CA ASP A 147 -8.10 16.76 -3.07
C ASP A 147 -9.28 17.61 -3.57
N ASP A 148 -9.12 18.92 -3.44
CA ASP A 148 -10.09 19.93 -3.93
C ASP A 148 -9.28 20.96 -4.70
N LYS A 149 -9.44 20.97 -6.02
CA LYS A 149 -8.69 21.88 -6.90
C LYS A 149 -9.43 22.25 -8.13
N GLU A 150 -9.04 23.38 -8.70
CA GLU A 150 -9.54 23.88 -9.97
C GLU A 150 -8.45 23.78 -11.03
N ILE A 151 -8.82 23.36 -12.22
CA ILE A 151 -7.95 23.34 -13.41
C ILE A 151 -8.63 24.05 -14.59
N PRO A 152 -7.85 24.57 -15.57
CA PRO A 152 -8.41 25.07 -16.82
C PRO A 152 -9.14 23.97 -17.57
N ALA A 153 -10.39 24.20 -17.97
CA ALA A 153 -11.22 23.21 -18.65
C ALA A 153 -10.73 22.82 -20.05
N ALA A 154 -9.87 23.64 -20.67
CA ALA A 154 -9.38 23.44 -22.03
C ALA A 154 -8.38 22.26 -22.19
N LEU A 155 -7.98 21.57 -21.14
CA LEU A 155 -6.79 20.70 -21.17
C LEU A 155 -7.07 19.19 -21.11
N ALA A 156 -8.29 18.72 -20.87
CA ALA A 156 -8.53 17.27 -20.81
C ALA A 156 -10.00 16.91 -21.03
N SER A 157 -10.27 15.68 -21.45
CA SER A 157 -11.58 15.11 -21.23
C SER A 157 -11.82 15.09 -19.71
N ARG A 158 -12.93 15.62 -19.30
CA ARG A 158 -13.36 15.74 -17.91
C ARG A 158 -13.20 14.42 -17.12
N TRP A 159 -13.57 13.33 -17.77
CA TRP A 159 -13.52 11.99 -17.23
C TRP A 159 -12.09 11.47 -16.99
N ASP A 160 -11.22 11.60 -17.99
CA ASP A 160 -9.85 11.10 -17.88
C ASP A 160 -9.10 11.82 -16.76
N TRP A 161 -9.35 13.12 -16.62
CA TRP A 161 -8.67 13.91 -15.62
C TRP A 161 -9.04 13.55 -14.17
N THR A 162 -10.32 13.26 -13.88
CA THR A 162 -10.76 12.84 -12.53
C THR A 162 -10.14 11.50 -12.13
N HIS A 163 -10.07 10.56 -13.08
CA HIS A 163 -9.44 9.25 -12.81
C HIS A 163 -7.91 9.34 -12.71
N ASP A 164 -7.27 10.20 -13.48
CA ASP A 164 -5.85 10.49 -13.36
C ASP A 164 -5.48 11.07 -11.98
N GLU A 165 -6.36 11.88 -11.42
CA GLU A 165 -6.15 12.42 -10.08
C GLU A 165 -6.31 11.34 -9.00
N TRP A 166 -7.31 10.49 -9.13
CA TRP A 166 -7.46 9.32 -8.26
C TRP A 166 -6.23 8.41 -8.34
N ASP A 167 -5.74 8.14 -9.55
CA ASP A 167 -4.51 7.40 -9.79
C ASP A 167 -3.30 7.99 -9.03
N ARG A 168 -3.09 9.28 -9.15
CA ARG A 168 -2.00 9.98 -8.44
C ARG A 168 -2.12 9.86 -6.93
N ASN A 169 -3.34 9.96 -6.39
CA ASN A 169 -3.60 9.81 -4.96
C ASN A 169 -3.34 8.39 -4.47
N VAL A 170 -3.81 7.36 -5.19
CA VAL A 170 -3.53 5.95 -4.87
C VAL A 170 -2.03 5.69 -4.80
N LYS A 171 -1.28 6.08 -5.83
CA LYS A 171 0.18 5.94 -5.87
C LYS A 171 0.86 6.64 -4.70
N ARG A 172 0.46 7.87 -4.40
CA ARG A 172 1.01 8.65 -3.30
C ARG A 172 0.79 7.97 -1.96
N GLU A 173 -0.44 7.50 -1.68
CA GLU A 173 -0.78 6.88 -0.40
C GLU A 173 -0.11 5.53 -0.21
N VAL A 174 -0.13 4.66 -1.21
CA VAL A 174 0.58 3.36 -1.13
C VAL A 174 2.07 3.57 -0.92
N ASN A 175 2.70 4.48 -1.67
CA ASN A 175 4.12 4.80 -1.50
C ASN A 175 4.42 5.39 -0.11
N ARG A 176 3.53 6.22 0.44
CA ARG A 176 3.67 6.76 1.80
C ARG A 176 3.66 5.63 2.84
N ILE A 177 2.68 4.75 2.76
CA ILE A 177 2.52 3.60 3.66
C ILE A 177 3.76 2.70 3.61
N LEU A 178 4.21 2.31 2.41
CA LEU A 178 5.34 1.41 2.24
C LEU A 178 6.67 2.04 2.70
N LYS A 179 6.90 3.32 2.44
CA LYS A 179 8.10 4.02 2.91
C LYS A 179 8.20 4.06 4.43
N VAL A 180 7.11 4.41 5.11
CA VAL A 180 7.06 4.44 6.57
C VAL A 180 7.31 3.04 7.14
N LYS A 181 6.70 2.00 6.54
CA LYS A 181 6.76 0.63 7.07
C LYS A 181 8.05 -0.09 6.78
N LYS A 182 8.77 0.24 5.73
CA LYS A 182 10.08 -0.34 5.45
C LYS A 182 11.02 -0.23 6.64
N VAL A 183 11.11 0.93 7.25
CA VAL A 183 11.97 1.16 8.45
C VAL A 183 11.50 0.31 9.63
N THR A 184 10.20 0.19 9.82
CA THR A 184 9.61 -0.57 10.95
C THR A 184 9.76 -2.08 10.78
N VAL A 185 9.74 -2.59 9.56
CA VAL A 185 9.93 -4.03 9.27
C VAL A 185 11.39 -4.46 9.44
N GLU A 186 12.34 -3.61 9.10
CA GLU A 186 13.77 -3.92 9.23
C GLU A 186 14.28 -3.81 10.67
N ALA A 187 13.78 -2.88 11.47
CA ALA A 187 14.26 -2.60 12.83
C ALA A 187 14.12 -3.78 13.84
N PRO A 188 12.99 -4.51 13.92
CA PRO A 188 12.85 -5.62 14.88
C PRO A 188 13.78 -6.81 14.61
N ARG A 189 14.24 -6.97 13.36
CA ARG A 189 15.14 -8.07 12.97
C ARG A 189 16.59 -7.81 13.35
N MET A 190 16.99 -6.55 13.49
CA MET A 190 18.33 -6.17 13.94
C MET A 190 18.52 -6.24 15.45
N SER A 191 17.45 -6.23 16.23
CA SER A 191 17.50 -6.30 17.70
C SER A 191 17.56 -7.73 18.27
N LYS A 192 17.62 -8.76 17.42
CA LYS A 192 17.70 -10.17 17.83
C LYS A 192 19.08 -10.80 17.60
N LEU A 193 20.07 -9.98 17.30
CA LEU A 193 21.49 -10.34 17.35
C LEU A 193 22.12 -9.84 18.63
#